data_7b15b4482e55b2c10681804db071ea08
#
_entry.id   7b15b4482e55b2c10681804db071ea08
#
_cell.length_a   1.000
_cell.length_b   1.000
_cell.length_c   1.000
_cell.angle_alpha   90.00
_cell.angle_beta   90.00
_cell.angle_gamma   90.00
#
_symmetry.space_group_name_H-M   'P 1'
#
loop_
_entity.id
_entity.type
_entity.pdbx_description
1 polymer ?
#
loop_
_entity_poly.entity_id
_entity_poly.type
_entity_poly.pdbx_seq_one_letter_code
_entity_poly.pdbx_strand_id
1 'polypeptide(L)'
;VVSKQDEMIVLAVNKPRGIVCTEERRERDSIVRFLNYPVRVTYIGRLDKDSHGLLLMTNNGDIINKMMRAANKHEKEYKVTVDKEITEDFLKKMAVGVPILDTVTRPCTVKKIGKYTFSIILTQGLNRQIRRMCEALGYEVKDLLRVRVMNITLDGLKDGQYRKLTDQELNELYDQLKDSSVLPGGKYQEQWAAAQDNRTRHGKGKKR
;
A
#
# COMPACT_ATOMS: atom_id res chain seq x y z
N VAL A 1 -15.36 -30.86 -6.77
CA VAL A 1 -15.78 -29.54 -7.31
C VAL A 1 -15.45 -28.49 -6.28
N VAL A 2 -14.37 -27.77 -6.51
CA VAL A 2 -13.97 -26.62 -5.66
C VAL A 2 -15.00 -25.53 -5.87
N SER A 3 -15.63 -25.07 -4.79
CA SER A 3 -16.59 -23.98 -4.88
C SER A 3 -15.89 -22.70 -5.31
N LYS A 4 -16.61 -21.78 -5.98
CA LYS A 4 -16.04 -20.46 -6.35
C LYS A 4 -15.51 -19.67 -5.15
N GLN A 5 -15.94 -20.01 -3.93
CA GLN A 5 -15.48 -19.40 -2.68
C GLN A 5 -14.11 -19.92 -2.23
N ASP A 6 -13.68 -21.10 -2.72
CA ASP A 6 -12.43 -21.75 -2.33
C ASP A 6 -11.28 -21.40 -3.30
N GLU A 7 -11.57 -20.77 -4.44
CA GLU A 7 -10.56 -20.31 -5.37
C GLU A 7 -9.79 -19.12 -4.77
N MET A 8 -8.46 -19.20 -4.76
CA MET A 8 -7.61 -18.08 -4.36
C MET A 8 -7.70 -16.94 -5.39
N ILE A 9 -8.09 -15.77 -4.93
CA ILE A 9 -8.23 -14.58 -5.73
C ILE A 9 -7.21 -13.53 -5.25
N VAL A 10 -6.44 -12.96 -6.17
CA VAL A 10 -5.61 -11.78 -5.92
C VAL A 10 -5.91 -10.76 -7.00
N LEU A 11 -6.31 -9.57 -6.57
CA LEU A 11 -6.68 -8.46 -7.43
C LEU A 11 -5.67 -7.33 -7.35
N ALA A 12 -5.39 -6.71 -8.48
CA ALA A 12 -4.78 -5.40 -8.58
C ALA A 12 -5.90 -4.37 -8.77
N VAL A 13 -6.01 -3.43 -7.84
CA VAL A 13 -7.05 -2.41 -7.84
C VAL A 13 -6.40 -1.04 -7.97
N ASN A 14 -6.94 -0.18 -8.83
CA ASN A 14 -6.57 1.22 -8.85
C ASN A 14 -7.51 2.00 -7.93
N LYS A 15 -7.13 2.13 -6.66
CA LYS A 15 -7.93 2.81 -5.64
C LYS A 15 -8.04 4.30 -5.93
N PRO A 16 -9.26 4.86 -6.07
CA PRO A 16 -9.46 6.30 -6.19
C PRO A 16 -9.10 7.05 -4.91
N ARG A 17 -8.85 8.34 -5.03
CA ARG A 17 -8.86 9.25 -3.88
C ARG A 17 -10.24 9.27 -3.25
N GLY A 18 -10.30 9.49 -1.95
CA GLY A 18 -11.52 9.55 -1.18
C GLY A 18 -12.04 8.20 -0.71
N ILE A 19 -11.48 7.10 -1.21
CA ILE A 19 -11.82 5.73 -0.80
C ILE A 19 -10.90 5.28 0.33
N VAL A 20 -11.47 4.70 1.37
CA VAL A 20 -10.81 4.34 2.62
C VAL A 20 -10.52 2.84 2.67
N CYS A 21 -9.30 2.46 3.01
CA CYS A 21 -8.94 1.07 3.31
C CYS A 21 -9.46 0.69 4.70
N THR A 22 -10.70 0.28 4.76
CA THR A 22 -11.39 -0.19 5.97
C THR A 22 -12.41 -1.26 5.64
N GLU A 23 -12.68 -2.13 6.59
CA GLU A 23 -13.79 -3.11 6.54
C GLU A 23 -15.00 -2.64 7.37
N GLU A 24 -14.96 -1.45 7.92
CA GLU A 24 -16.05 -0.92 8.72
C GLU A 24 -17.31 -0.74 7.88
N ARG A 25 -18.39 -1.42 8.24
CA ARG A 25 -19.64 -1.44 7.47
C ARG A 25 -20.33 -0.10 7.39
N ARG A 26 -20.08 0.79 8.35
CA ARG A 26 -20.68 2.13 8.40
C ARG A 26 -19.97 3.11 7.47
N GLU A 27 -18.75 2.83 7.08
CA GLU A 27 -18.00 3.69 6.17
C GLU A 27 -18.53 3.50 4.74
N ARG A 28 -19.15 4.54 4.21
CA ARG A 28 -19.73 4.54 2.85
C ARG A 28 -18.66 4.43 1.77
N ASP A 29 -17.51 5.06 2.02
CA ASP A 29 -16.40 5.17 1.08
C ASP A 29 -15.35 4.08 1.29
N SER A 30 -15.70 2.95 1.93
CA SER A 30 -14.78 1.83 2.11
C SER A 30 -14.44 1.17 0.79
N ILE A 31 -13.18 0.73 0.65
CA ILE A 31 -12.71 0.01 -0.55
C ILE A 31 -13.51 -1.27 -0.81
N VAL A 32 -13.94 -1.97 0.24
CA VAL A 32 -14.71 -3.21 0.12
C VAL A 32 -16.08 -2.94 -0.51
N ARG A 33 -16.76 -1.87 -0.10
CA ARG A 33 -18.05 -1.46 -0.68
C ARG A 33 -17.89 -0.92 -2.10
N PHE A 34 -16.88 -0.09 -2.30
CA PHE A 34 -16.57 0.48 -3.61
C PHE A 34 -16.32 -0.60 -4.66
N LEU A 35 -15.48 -1.58 -4.33
CA LEU A 35 -15.13 -2.68 -5.23
C LEU A 35 -16.32 -3.58 -5.52
N ASN A 36 -17.14 -3.87 -4.50
CA ASN A 36 -18.32 -4.74 -4.59
C ASN A 36 -18.04 -6.05 -5.35
N TYR A 37 -16.92 -6.70 -5.03
CA TYR A 37 -16.50 -7.93 -5.68
C TYR A 37 -17.39 -9.10 -5.25
N PRO A 38 -17.77 -10.05 -6.16
CA PRO A 38 -18.69 -11.13 -5.85
C PRO A 38 -18.24 -12.09 -4.74
N VAL A 39 -16.95 -12.19 -4.50
CA VAL A 39 -16.34 -12.95 -3.40
C VAL A 39 -15.74 -11.98 -2.41
N ARG A 40 -15.80 -12.31 -1.11
CA ARG A 40 -15.20 -11.46 -0.08
C ARG A 40 -13.69 -11.40 -0.26
N VAL A 41 -13.19 -10.21 -0.52
CA VAL A 41 -11.75 -9.90 -0.57
C VAL A 41 -11.46 -8.75 0.40
N THR A 42 -10.26 -8.74 0.94
CA THR A 42 -9.77 -7.64 1.77
C THR A 42 -8.44 -7.11 1.24
N TYR A 43 -8.10 -5.89 1.65
CA TYR A 43 -6.88 -5.22 1.19
C TYR A 43 -5.62 -5.81 1.84
N ILE A 44 -4.53 -5.81 1.08
CA ILE A 44 -3.19 -6.17 1.54
C ILE A 44 -2.43 -4.88 1.81
N GLY A 45 -2.20 -4.56 3.08
CA GLY A 45 -1.69 -3.27 3.47
C GLY A 45 -2.72 -2.17 3.25
N ARG A 46 -2.28 -0.92 3.33
CA ARG A 46 -3.19 0.23 3.24
C ARG A 46 -2.61 1.29 2.31
N LEU A 47 -3.50 2.03 1.71
CA LEU A 47 -3.23 3.26 0.98
C LEU A 47 -4.14 4.34 1.56
N ASP A 48 -3.60 5.49 1.91
CA ASP A 48 -4.35 6.55 2.58
C ASP A 48 -5.55 7.04 1.76
N LYS A 49 -6.55 7.59 2.43
CA LYS A 49 -7.75 8.13 1.79
C LYS A 49 -7.44 9.14 0.70
N ASP A 50 -6.50 10.04 0.97
CA ASP A 50 -6.07 11.11 0.06
C ASP A 50 -5.02 10.69 -0.97
N SER A 51 -4.61 9.43 -0.95
CA SER A 51 -3.72 8.81 -1.94
C SER A 51 -4.50 7.89 -2.87
N HIS A 52 -3.97 7.64 -4.05
CA HIS A 52 -4.59 6.75 -5.02
C HIS A 52 -3.56 5.82 -5.68
N GLY A 53 -4.05 4.88 -6.45
CA GLY A 53 -3.22 3.94 -7.19
C GLY A 53 -3.34 2.50 -6.74
N LEU A 54 -2.26 1.75 -6.94
CA LEU A 54 -2.25 0.30 -6.78
C LEU A 54 -2.48 -0.14 -5.34
N LEU A 55 -3.53 -0.93 -5.16
CA LEU A 55 -3.85 -1.63 -3.94
C LEU A 55 -4.12 -3.10 -4.29
N LEU A 56 -3.44 -4.02 -3.63
CA LEU A 56 -3.69 -5.45 -3.78
C LEU A 56 -4.79 -5.88 -2.82
N MET A 57 -5.70 -6.74 -3.31
CA MET A 57 -6.78 -7.31 -2.51
C MET A 57 -6.86 -8.81 -2.73
N THR A 58 -7.23 -9.56 -1.70
CA THR A 58 -7.26 -11.02 -1.76
C THR A 58 -8.27 -11.62 -0.78
N ASN A 59 -8.69 -12.85 -1.04
CA ASN A 59 -9.46 -13.68 -0.12
C ASN A 59 -8.58 -14.64 0.70
N ASN A 60 -7.26 -14.60 0.53
CA ASN A 60 -6.31 -15.52 1.14
C ASN A 60 -5.51 -14.86 2.27
N GLY A 61 -5.77 -15.28 3.53
CA GLY A 61 -5.09 -14.74 4.71
C GLY A 61 -3.58 -15.01 4.76
N ASP A 62 -3.12 -16.11 4.19
CA ASP A 62 -1.69 -16.46 4.16
C ASP A 62 -0.87 -15.46 3.33
N ILE A 63 -1.38 -15.08 2.16
CA ILE A 63 -0.68 -14.10 1.32
C ILE A 63 -0.66 -12.72 1.98
N ILE A 64 -1.73 -12.32 2.66
CA ILE A 64 -1.76 -11.09 3.45
C ILE A 64 -0.65 -11.12 4.50
N ASN A 65 -0.57 -12.17 5.28
CA ASN A 65 0.42 -12.31 6.34
C ASN A 65 1.86 -12.32 5.80
N LYS A 66 2.11 -13.02 4.71
CA LYS A 66 3.43 -13.05 4.06
C LYS A 66 3.84 -11.68 3.54
N MET A 67 2.94 -10.98 2.88
CA MET A 67 3.20 -9.64 2.37
C MET A 67 3.39 -8.60 3.46
N MET A 68 2.64 -8.69 4.56
CA MET A 68 2.80 -7.78 5.70
C MET A 68 4.14 -8.02 6.43
N ARG A 69 4.59 -9.27 6.57
CA ARG A 69 5.92 -9.59 7.12
C ARG A 69 7.04 -9.05 6.24
N ALA A 70 6.83 -9.06 4.92
CA ALA A 70 7.80 -8.61 3.92
C ALA A 70 7.75 -7.11 3.65
N ALA A 71 6.81 -6.36 4.24
CA ALA A 71 6.48 -4.99 3.87
C ALA A 71 7.67 -4.01 3.91
N ASN A 72 8.66 -4.24 4.77
CA ASN A 72 9.85 -3.40 4.89
C ASN A 72 11.07 -3.90 4.09
N LYS A 73 10.90 -4.93 3.27
CA LYS A 73 11.96 -5.51 2.44
C LYS A 73 11.74 -5.30 0.94
N HIS A 74 10.50 -5.12 0.54
CA HIS A 74 10.13 -5.07 -0.86
C HIS A 74 9.74 -3.67 -1.31
N GLU A 75 10.10 -3.37 -2.54
CA GLU A 75 9.92 -2.06 -3.15
C GLU A 75 8.46 -1.71 -3.42
N LYS A 76 8.13 -0.46 -3.17
CA LYS A 76 6.93 0.23 -3.63
C LYS A 76 7.35 1.49 -4.36
N GLU A 77 6.72 1.77 -5.48
CA GLU A 77 7.03 2.93 -6.31
C GLU A 77 5.85 3.87 -6.40
N TYR A 78 6.15 5.15 -6.27
CA TYR A 78 5.16 6.22 -6.28
C TYR A 78 5.53 7.31 -7.28
N LYS A 79 4.50 7.91 -7.86
CA LYS A 79 4.59 9.17 -8.58
C LYS A 79 4.01 10.27 -7.68
N VAL A 80 4.80 11.29 -7.40
CA VAL A 80 4.46 12.35 -6.43
C VAL A 80 4.48 13.70 -7.12
N THR A 81 3.40 14.46 -6.97
CA THR A 81 3.30 15.85 -7.42
C THR A 81 3.29 16.77 -6.21
N VAL A 82 4.10 17.82 -6.25
CA VAL A 82 4.28 18.78 -5.17
C VAL A 82 3.93 20.21 -5.61
N ASP A 83 3.81 21.12 -4.64
CA ASP A 83 3.38 22.51 -4.83
C ASP A 83 4.48 23.44 -5.34
N LYS A 84 5.74 23.03 -5.28
CA LYS A 84 6.90 23.82 -5.65
C LYS A 84 7.77 23.10 -6.67
N GLU A 85 8.58 23.88 -7.39
CA GLU A 85 9.55 23.32 -8.31
C GLU A 85 10.57 22.42 -7.60
N ILE A 86 10.78 21.24 -8.18
CA ILE A 86 11.72 20.26 -7.68
C ILE A 86 13.15 20.68 -8.01
N THR A 87 13.98 20.77 -6.98
CA THR A 87 15.40 21.12 -7.08
C THR A 87 16.28 19.88 -6.89
N GLU A 88 17.53 19.95 -7.36
CA GLU A 88 18.53 18.90 -7.12
C GLU A 88 18.78 18.69 -5.61
N ASP A 89 18.77 19.75 -4.83
CA ASP A 89 18.93 19.69 -3.37
C ASP A 89 17.77 18.90 -2.71
N PHE A 90 16.54 19.16 -3.12
CA PHE A 90 15.37 18.39 -2.67
C PHE A 90 15.53 16.89 -2.97
N LEU A 91 15.90 16.54 -4.19
CA LEU A 91 16.09 15.14 -4.60
C LEU A 91 17.18 14.44 -3.78
N LYS A 92 18.30 15.10 -3.56
CA LYS A 92 19.40 14.57 -2.75
C LYS A 92 18.99 14.35 -1.29
N LYS A 93 18.31 15.30 -0.68
CA LYS A 93 17.82 15.19 0.70
C LYS A 93 16.79 14.07 0.85
N MET A 94 15.87 13.95 -0.09
CA MET A 94 14.90 12.85 -0.11
C MET A 94 15.58 11.49 -0.21
N ALA A 95 16.59 11.36 -1.06
CA ALA A 95 17.28 10.10 -1.33
C ALA A 95 18.13 9.59 -0.17
N VAL A 96 18.82 10.49 0.54
CA VAL A 96 19.72 10.09 1.65
C VAL A 96 18.99 9.82 2.96
N GLY A 97 17.82 10.39 3.15
CA GLY A 97 16.99 10.24 4.34
C GLY A 97 16.57 11.56 4.95
N VAL A 98 15.36 11.59 5.48
CA VAL A 98 14.74 12.77 6.09
C VAL A 98 14.29 12.45 7.51
N PRO A 99 14.58 13.32 8.51
CA PRO A 99 14.05 13.15 9.85
C PRO A 99 12.53 13.32 9.88
N ILE A 100 11.83 12.27 10.26
CA ILE A 100 10.37 12.27 10.49
C ILE A 100 10.05 11.32 11.66
N LEU A 101 8.96 11.55 12.39
CA LEU A 101 8.44 10.60 13.39
C LEU A 101 9.53 10.04 14.35
N ASP A 102 10.42 10.90 14.85
CA ASP A 102 11.52 10.53 15.76
C ASP A 102 12.53 9.52 15.18
N THR A 103 12.61 9.43 13.88
CA THR A 103 13.58 8.58 13.16
C THR A 103 14.09 9.29 11.92
N VAL A 104 15.00 8.68 11.21
CA VAL A 104 15.46 9.11 9.88
C VAL A 104 15.05 8.06 8.87
N THR A 105 14.44 8.47 7.76
CA THR A 105 14.05 7.53 6.72
C THR A 105 15.26 6.85 6.09
N ARG A 106 15.08 5.61 5.64
CA ARG A 106 16.14 4.88 4.93
C ARG A 106 16.46 5.55 3.60
N PRO A 107 17.71 5.42 3.11
CA PRO A 107 18.02 5.81 1.73
C PRO A 107 17.03 5.19 0.74
N CYS A 108 16.65 5.96 -0.26
CA CYS A 108 15.70 5.53 -1.27
C CYS A 108 16.09 6.10 -2.65
N THR A 109 15.45 5.58 -3.69
CA THR A 109 15.68 6.04 -5.06
C THR A 109 14.67 7.12 -5.40
N VAL A 110 15.15 8.30 -5.81
CA VAL A 110 14.32 9.44 -6.18
C VAL A 110 14.75 9.96 -7.55
N LYS A 111 13.80 10.18 -8.44
CA LYS A 111 14.06 10.65 -9.80
C LYS A 111 13.07 11.76 -10.19
N LYS A 112 13.58 12.88 -10.68
CA LYS A 112 12.74 13.93 -11.26
C LYS A 112 12.07 13.45 -12.54
N ILE A 113 10.74 13.62 -12.65
CA ILE A 113 9.97 13.29 -13.87
C ILE A 113 9.46 14.55 -14.57
N GLY A 114 9.20 15.59 -13.81
CA GLY A 114 8.70 16.88 -14.31
C GLY A 114 9.06 18.02 -13.38
N LYS A 115 8.63 19.21 -13.71
CA LYS A 115 8.92 20.41 -12.91
C LYS A 115 8.44 20.28 -11.45
N TYR A 116 7.27 19.67 -11.26
CA TYR A 116 6.62 19.49 -9.96
C TYR A 116 6.42 18.04 -9.58
N THR A 117 6.99 17.10 -10.33
CA THR A 117 6.70 15.68 -10.21
C THR A 117 7.98 14.86 -10.11
N PHE A 118 8.02 13.91 -9.20
CA PHE A 118 9.11 12.95 -9.07
C PHE A 118 8.61 11.53 -8.85
N SER A 119 9.44 10.56 -9.14
CA SER A 119 9.24 9.17 -8.78
C SER A 119 10.08 8.83 -7.55
N ILE A 120 9.55 8.02 -6.66
CA ILE A 120 10.24 7.53 -5.48
C ILE A 120 9.99 6.05 -5.28
N ILE A 121 11.07 5.30 -5.01
CA ILE A 121 11.02 3.88 -4.70
C ILE A 121 11.44 3.67 -3.26
N LEU A 122 10.54 3.16 -2.44
CA LEU A 122 10.73 2.90 -1.02
C LEU A 122 10.63 1.41 -0.72
N THR A 123 11.43 0.95 0.24
CA THR A 123 11.19 -0.34 0.91
C THR A 123 10.48 -0.17 2.25
N GLN A 124 10.60 0.99 2.85
CA GLN A 124 10.03 1.35 4.14
C GLN A 124 8.58 1.85 4.01
N GLY A 125 7.77 1.66 5.03
CA GLY A 125 6.36 2.06 5.04
C GLY A 125 5.93 2.74 6.33
N LEU A 126 6.58 3.84 6.72
CA LEU A 126 6.18 4.64 7.87
C LEU A 126 4.85 5.37 7.60
N ASN A 127 4.13 5.69 8.67
CA ASN A 127 2.87 6.42 8.56
C ASN A 127 3.02 7.71 7.76
N ARG A 128 2.31 7.81 6.63
CA ARG A 128 2.31 8.97 5.73
C ARG A 128 3.73 9.44 5.36
N GLN A 129 4.63 8.50 5.17
CA GLN A 129 6.08 8.75 5.06
C GLN A 129 6.43 9.79 4.00
N ILE A 130 5.96 9.63 2.77
CA ILE A 130 6.31 10.53 1.65
C ILE A 130 5.80 11.95 1.92
N ARG A 131 4.58 12.07 2.44
CA ARG A 131 3.99 13.37 2.79
C ARG A 131 4.79 14.06 3.87
N ARG A 132 5.19 13.33 4.90
CA ARG A 132 6.02 13.87 6.00
C ARG A 132 7.42 14.24 5.55
N MET A 133 8.03 13.45 4.68
CA MET A 133 9.35 13.75 4.09
C MET A 133 9.29 15.05 3.30
N CYS A 134 8.30 15.23 2.45
CA CYS A 134 8.11 16.45 1.67
C CYS A 134 7.86 17.67 2.57
N GLU A 135 6.99 17.56 3.55
CA GLU A 135 6.69 18.63 4.51
C GLU A 135 7.94 19.06 5.29
N ALA A 136 8.77 18.10 5.73
CA ALA A 136 10.02 18.40 6.43
C ALA A 136 11.00 19.21 5.58
N LEU A 137 10.92 19.12 4.26
CA LEU A 137 11.73 19.87 3.31
C LEU A 137 11.02 21.14 2.76
N GLY A 138 9.84 21.46 3.30
CA GLY A 138 9.09 22.67 2.92
C GLY A 138 8.21 22.50 1.67
N TYR A 139 7.88 21.27 1.29
CA TYR A 139 7.01 20.95 0.15
C TYR A 139 5.70 20.35 0.62
N GLU A 140 4.62 20.67 -0.09
CA GLU A 140 3.31 20.06 0.11
C GLU A 140 3.00 19.07 -1.03
N VAL A 141 2.61 17.85 -0.69
CA VAL A 141 2.17 16.86 -1.67
C VAL A 141 0.78 17.23 -2.19
N LYS A 142 0.64 17.40 -3.50
CA LYS A 142 -0.62 17.68 -4.18
C LYS A 142 -1.25 16.42 -4.75
N ASP A 143 -0.45 15.44 -5.15
CA ASP A 143 -0.88 14.14 -5.66
C ASP A 143 0.10 13.05 -5.29
N LEU A 144 -0.42 11.92 -4.82
CA LEU A 144 0.37 10.74 -4.46
C LEU A 144 -0.27 9.50 -5.06
N LEU A 145 0.39 8.99 -6.10
CA LEU A 145 -0.04 7.81 -6.86
C LEU A 145 0.94 6.66 -6.65
N ARG A 146 0.47 5.55 -6.07
CA ARG A 146 1.27 4.32 -6.03
C ARG A 146 1.12 3.56 -7.34
N VAL A 147 2.22 3.41 -8.07
CA VAL A 147 2.23 2.80 -9.40
C VAL A 147 2.71 1.36 -9.41
N ARG A 148 3.42 0.93 -8.36
CA ARG A 148 3.98 -0.41 -8.27
C ARG A 148 4.11 -0.89 -6.82
N VAL A 149 3.81 -2.16 -6.61
CA VAL A 149 4.10 -2.92 -5.39
C VAL A 149 4.81 -4.20 -5.80
N MET A 150 6.08 -4.35 -5.41
CA MET A 150 6.92 -5.48 -5.83
C MET A 150 6.98 -5.59 -7.36
N ASN A 151 6.56 -6.71 -7.95
CA ASN A 151 6.48 -6.92 -9.40
C ASN A 151 5.14 -6.50 -10.03
N ILE A 152 4.17 -6.07 -9.23
CA ILE A 152 2.83 -5.73 -9.70
C ILE A 152 2.73 -4.24 -10.00
N THR A 153 2.21 -3.90 -11.18
CA THR A 153 2.05 -2.53 -11.65
C THR A 153 0.58 -2.19 -11.95
N LEU A 154 0.27 -0.91 -12.02
CA LEU A 154 -1.06 -0.45 -12.45
C LEU A 154 -1.38 -0.80 -13.90
N ASP A 155 -0.40 -0.79 -14.74
CA ASP A 155 -0.34 -1.20 -16.15
C ASP A 155 -1.68 -1.13 -16.91
N GLY A 156 -2.12 0.08 -17.25
CA GLY A 156 -3.34 0.32 -18.00
C GLY A 156 -4.64 0.32 -17.19
N LEU A 157 -4.61 0.07 -15.89
CA LEU A 157 -5.78 0.23 -15.04
C LEU A 157 -6.13 1.71 -14.87
N LYS A 158 -7.33 2.07 -15.27
CA LYS A 158 -7.90 3.39 -14.99
C LYS A 158 -8.36 3.48 -13.54
N ASP A 159 -8.55 4.70 -13.07
CA ASP A 159 -9.06 5.00 -11.75
C ASP A 159 -10.34 4.20 -11.45
N GLY A 160 -10.37 3.50 -10.34
CA GLY A 160 -11.48 2.65 -9.92
C GLY A 160 -11.57 1.27 -10.58
N GLN A 161 -10.74 0.96 -11.55
CA GLN A 161 -10.72 -0.36 -12.19
C GLN A 161 -9.92 -1.38 -11.38
N TYR A 162 -10.20 -2.65 -11.64
CA TYR A 162 -9.44 -3.77 -11.07
C TYR A 162 -9.26 -4.88 -12.10
N ARG A 163 -8.29 -5.74 -11.85
CA ARG A 163 -8.04 -6.97 -12.60
C ARG A 163 -7.52 -8.08 -11.70
N LYS A 164 -7.68 -9.32 -12.11
CA LYS A 164 -6.97 -10.44 -11.48
C LYS A 164 -5.48 -10.39 -11.85
N LEU A 165 -4.60 -10.80 -10.94
CA LEU A 165 -3.22 -11.05 -11.28
C LEU A 165 -3.11 -12.22 -12.23
N THR A 166 -2.16 -12.14 -13.17
CA THR A 166 -1.81 -13.27 -14.04
C THR A 166 -1.06 -14.34 -13.23
N ASP A 167 -1.03 -15.58 -13.75
CA ASP A 167 -0.27 -16.66 -13.13
C ASP A 167 1.23 -16.33 -13.03
N GLN A 168 1.78 -15.66 -14.04
CA GLN A 168 3.17 -15.22 -14.02
C GLN A 168 3.41 -14.19 -12.91
N GLU A 169 2.54 -13.21 -12.75
CA GLU A 169 2.63 -12.22 -11.67
C GLU A 169 2.56 -12.87 -10.30
N LEU A 170 1.65 -13.82 -10.11
CA LEU A 170 1.52 -14.58 -8.86
C LEU A 170 2.77 -15.41 -8.56
N ASN A 171 3.32 -16.11 -9.54
CA ASN A 171 4.51 -16.91 -9.38
C ASN A 171 5.73 -16.06 -8.99
N GLU A 172 5.93 -14.93 -9.64
CA GLU A 172 7.00 -13.98 -9.32
C GLU A 172 6.82 -13.38 -7.92
N LEU A 173 5.57 -13.05 -7.55
CA LEU A 173 5.24 -12.55 -6.23
C LEU A 173 5.56 -13.57 -5.13
N TYR A 174 5.16 -14.81 -5.31
CA TYR A 174 5.49 -15.91 -4.38
C TYR A 174 6.97 -16.16 -4.27
N ASP A 175 7.73 -16.12 -5.37
CA ASP A 175 9.18 -16.27 -5.35
C ASP A 175 9.87 -15.18 -4.53
N GLN A 176 9.44 -13.95 -4.66
CA GLN A 176 9.94 -12.83 -3.84
C GLN A 176 9.59 -13.00 -2.35
N LEU A 177 8.41 -13.55 -2.04
CA LEU A 177 7.95 -13.75 -0.67
C LEU A 177 8.62 -14.93 0.04
N LYS A 178 9.18 -15.90 -0.67
CA LYS A 178 9.93 -17.03 -0.07
C LYS A 178 11.13 -16.56 0.73
N ASP A 179 11.85 -15.55 0.26
CA ASP A 179 13.03 -15.00 0.91
C ASP A 179 12.69 -14.16 2.15
N SER A 180 11.41 -13.91 2.38
CA SER A 180 10.89 -13.05 3.45
C SER A 180 10.51 -13.81 4.72
N SER A 181 10.65 -15.13 4.75
CA SER A 181 10.12 -15.99 5.82
C SER A 181 10.89 -15.90 7.15
N VAL A 182 12.00 -15.15 7.21
CA VAL A 182 12.89 -15.13 8.38
C VAL A 182 13.16 -13.69 8.83
N LEU A 183 12.19 -13.02 9.46
CA LEU A 183 12.49 -11.87 10.31
C LEU A 183 11.61 -11.82 11.55
N PRO A 184 12.25 -11.50 12.71
CA PRO A 184 11.51 -11.19 13.93
C PRO A 184 10.58 -10.01 13.70
N GLY A 185 9.37 -10.10 14.23
CA GLY A 185 8.36 -9.06 14.13
C GLY A 185 8.87 -7.69 14.59
N GLY A 186 8.87 -6.73 13.71
CA GLY A 186 9.03 -5.33 14.05
C GLY A 186 7.70 -4.72 14.49
N LYS A 187 7.73 -3.52 15.05
CA LYS A 187 6.58 -2.74 15.57
C LYS A 187 5.34 -2.69 14.65
N TYR A 188 5.48 -3.00 13.38
CA TYR A 188 4.39 -3.07 12.40
C TYR A 188 3.50 -4.31 12.55
N GLN A 189 4.05 -5.44 12.98
CA GLN A 189 3.25 -6.63 13.28
C GLN A 189 2.35 -6.37 14.48
N GLU A 190 2.83 -5.62 15.47
CA GLU A 190 2.03 -5.25 16.65
C GLU A 190 0.88 -4.31 16.31
N GLN A 191 1.12 -3.31 15.46
CA GLN A 191 0.08 -2.36 15.05
C GLN A 191 -1.00 -3.02 14.18
N TRP A 192 -0.60 -3.95 13.33
CA TRP A 192 -1.54 -4.67 12.46
C TRP A 192 -2.29 -5.77 13.21
N ALA A 193 -1.61 -6.50 14.11
CA ALA A 193 -2.23 -7.46 15.01
C ALA A 193 -3.22 -6.75 15.97
N ALA A 194 -2.86 -5.58 16.50
CA ALA A 194 -3.75 -4.76 17.32
C ALA A 194 -4.98 -4.26 16.54
N ALA A 195 -4.81 -3.91 15.25
CA ALA A 195 -5.91 -3.52 14.38
C ALA A 195 -6.86 -4.69 14.06
N GLN A 196 -6.33 -5.92 13.96
CA GLN A 196 -7.15 -7.13 13.80
C GLN A 196 -7.84 -7.56 15.09
N ASP A 197 -7.18 -7.44 16.24
CA ASP A 197 -7.77 -7.79 17.54
C ASP A 197 -8.94 -6.86 17.90
N ASN A 198 -8.84 -5.59 17.56
CA ASN A 198 -9.96 -4.65 17.65
C ASN A 198 -11.14 -5.01 16.73
N ARG A 199 -10.89 -5.62 15.56
CA ARG A 199 -11.95 -6.11 14.67
C ARG A 199 -12.72 -7.30 15.27
N THR A 200 -12.00 -8.22 15.92
CA THR A 200 -12.61 -9.41 16.56
C THR A 200 -13.39 -9.07 17.81
N ARG A 201 -12.96 -8.08 18.59
CA ARG A 201 -13.66 -7.62 19.79
C ARG A 201 -14.95 -6.87 19.51
N HIS A 202 -15.03 -6.10 18.43
CA HIS A 202 -16.26 -5.40 18.03
C HIS A 202 -17.28 -6.31 17.30
N GLY A 203 -16.86 -7.49 16.84
CA GLY A 203 -17.75 -8.49 16.22
C GLY A 203 -18.52 -9.36 17.21
N LYS A 204 -18.16 -9.36 18.50
CA LYS A 204 -18.81 -10.22 19.53
C LYS A 204 -19.83 -9.50 20.44
N GLY A 205 -20.11 -8.25 20.19
CA GLY A 205 -21.03 -7.48 21.02
C GLY A 205 -22.29 -7.05 20.33
N LYS A 206 -23.20 -7.98 19.98
CA LYS A 206 -24.64 -7.78 19.96
C LYS A 206 -25.36 -9.04 19.49
N LYS A 207 -25.52 -9.99 20.40
CA LYS A 207 -26.71 -10.85 20.44
C LYS A 207 -27.45 -10.48 21.74
N ARG A 208 -28.46 -9.69 21.60
CA ARG A 208 -29.67 -9.66 22.41
C ARG A 208 -30.77 -9.01 21.60
#